data_a1fcabf1d6a4cb428deaad6c6ae8e5ef
#
_entry.id   a1fcabf1d6a4cb428deaad6c6ae8e5ef
#
_cell.length_a   1.000
_cell.length_b   1.000
_cell.length_c   1.000
_cell.angle_alpha   90.00
_cell.angle_beta   90.00
_cell.angle_gamma   90.00
#
_symmetry.space_group_name_H-M   'P 1'
#
loop_
_entity.id
_entity.type
_entity.pdbx_description
1 polymer ?
#
loop_
_entity_poly.entity_id
_entity_poly.type
_entity_poly.pdbx_seq_one_letter_code
_entity_poly.pdbx_strand_id
1 'polypeptide(L)'
;MRAKTLPPAPQLVEILFGAYRRQILALLLLRPDESFYVREIGRLTGVPAGSLHRELKLLSDAGLLLRSAAGNQVRYQVDRTCPIQEELAGIFRKTAGLADVLREALAPIAGKIRMAFIFGSVAQGKERATSDVDVLVVGSASFAAVVEALSRAGERLRREVNPVVMTR
;
A
#
# COMPACT_ATOMS: atom_id res chain seq x y z
N MET A 1 7.36 36.20 4.19
CA MET A 1 6.32 35.24 3.77
C MET A 1 6.87 33.82 3.94
N ARG A 2 6.43 33.05 4.94
CA ARG A 2 6.84 31.65 5.09
C ARG A 2 6.06 30.82 4.06
N ALA A 3 6.76 30.19 3.13
CA ALA A 3 6.17 29.23 2.21
C ALA A 3 5.48 28.12 3.02
N LYS A 4 4.17 28.02 2.91
CA LYS A 4 3.38 26.96 3.52
C LYS A 4 3.68 25.67 2.75
N THR A 5 4.60 24.90 3.27
CA THR A 5 4.91 23.57 2.70
C THR A 5 3.63 22.73 2.79
N LEU A 6 3.05 22.39 1.65
CA LEU A 6 1.93 21.45 1.62
C LEU A 6 2.39 20.14 2.25
N PRO A 7 1.57 19.54 3.11
CA PRO A 7 1.86 18.23 3.67
C PRO A 7 1.97 17.17 2.56
N PRO A 8 2.86 16.18 2.69
CA PRO A 8 3.02 15.12 1.71
C PRO A 8 1.72 14.31 1.55
N ALA A 9 1.49 13.77 0.34
CA ALA A 9 0.28 13.02 -0.06
C ALA A 9 -0.26 11.98 0.97
N PRO A 10 0.57 11.30 1.79
CA PRO A 10 0.08 10.40 2.85
C PRO A 10 -0.86 11.06 3.85
N GLN A 11 -0.68 12.34 4.15
CA GLN A 11 -1.49 13.07 5.14
C GLN A 11 -2.94 13.31 4.68
N LEU A 12 -3.18 13.50 3.38
CA LEU A 12 -4.54 13.68 2.86
C LEU A 12 -5.37 12.40 3.07
N VAL A 13 -4.81 11.25 2.78
CA VAL A 13 -5.49 9.95 2.96
C VAL A 13 -5.73 9.64 4.44
N GLU A 14 -4.83 10.05 5.32
CA GLU A 14 -5.03 9.94 6.78
C GLU A 14 -6.18 10.81 7.28
N ILE A 15 -6.29 12.03 6.77
CA ILE A 15 -7.40 12.94 7.11
C ILE A 15 -8.73 12.37 6.63
N LEU A 16 -8.77 11.81 5.42
CA LEU A 16 -10.01 11.30 4.81
C LEU A 16 -10.49 9.99 5.43
N PHE A 17 -9.57 9.07 5.76
CA PHE A 17 -9.94 7.71 6.17
C PHE A 17 -9.62 7.38 7.63
N GLY A 18 -8.77 8.15 8.29
CA GLY A 18 -8.22 7.83 9.60
C GLY A 18 -7.18 6.68 9.54
N ALA A 19 -6.36 6.57 10.58
CA ALA A 19 -5.19 5.70 10.56
C ALA A 19 -5.53 4.21 10.37
N TYR A 20 -6.46 3.68 11.16
CA TYR A 20 -6.79 2.24 11.13
C TYR A 20 -7.50 1.83 9.84
N ARG A 21 -8.50 2.59 9.41
CA ARG A 21 -9.22 2.32 8.15
C ARG A 21 -8.29 2.38 6.97
N ARG A 22 -7.38 3.35 6.92
CA ARG A 22 -6.37 3.48 5.89
C ARG A 22 -5.50 2.22 5.76
N GLN A 23 -5.02 1.69 6.89
CA GLN A 23 -4.19 0.47 6.89
C GLN A 23 -4.95 -0.75 6.38
N ILE A 24 -6.21 -0.92 6.81
CA ILE A 24 -7.07 -2.02 6.37
C ILE A 24 -7.37 -1.90 4.88
N LEU A 25 -7.77 -0.72 4.41
CA LEU A 25 -8.09 -0.48 3.00
C LEU A 25 -6.86 -0.63 2.10
N ALA A 26 -5.69 -0.17 2.53
CA ALA A 26 -4.45 -0.36 1.79
C ALA A 26 -4.15 -1.86 1.59
N LEU A 27 -4.29 -2.68 2.63
CA LEU A 27 -4.08 -4.11 2.52
C LEU A 27 -5.07 -4.77 1.55
N LEU A 28 -6.37 -4.52 1.74
CA LEU A 28 -7.42 -5.25 1.04
C LEU A 28 -7.62 -4.76 -0.41
N LEU A 29 -7.65 -3.44 -0.64
CA LEU A 29 -7.85 -2.86 -1.98
C LEU A 29 -6.69 -3.11 -2.94
N LEU A 30 -5.47 -3.27 -2.42
CA LEU A 30 -4.30 -3.58 -3.24
C LEU A 30 -4.14 -5.09 -3.51
N ARG A 31 -4.94 -5.91 -2.84
CA ARG A 31 -4.98 -7.37 -3.00
C ARG A 31 -6.42 -7.85 -3.17
N PRO A 32 -7.15 -7.38 -4.19
CA PRO A 32 -8.58 -7.60 -4.32
C PRO A 32 -8.96 -9.07 -4.55
N ASP A 33 -8.02 -9.89 -5.02
CA ASP A 33 -8.22 -11.32 -5.27
C ASP A 33 -7.96 -12.20 -4.05
N GLU A 34 -7.37 -11.62 -3.00
CA GLU A 34 -7.02 -12.34 -1.79
C GLU A 34 -8.11 -12.18 -0.72
N SER A 35 -8.39 -13.24 0.01
CA SER A 35 -9.25 -13.21 1.21
C SER A 35 -8.41 -13.46 2.45
N PHE A 36 -8.61 -12.66 3.49
CA PHE A 36 -7.80 -12.68 4.70
C PHE A 36 -8.64 -13.01 5.92
N TYR A 37 -8.09 -13.82 6.83
CA TYR A 37 -8.66 -13.99 8.16
C TYR A 37 -8.47 -12.71 9.00
N VAL A 38 -9.37 -12.48 9.95
CA VAL A 38 -9.29 -11.30 10.83
C VAL A 38 -7.93 -11.20 11.53
N ARG A 39 -7.39 -12.34 11.99
CA ARG A 39 -6.06 -12.38 12.64
C ARG A 39 -4.92 -11.99 11.69
N GLU A 40 -5.02 -12.39 10.42
CA GLU A 40 -4.02 -12.03 9.40
C GLU A 40 -4.07 -10.53 9.13
N ILE A 41 -5.27 -9.95 8.98
CA ILE A 41 -5.43 -8.51 8.80
C ILE A 41 -4.82 -7.78 10.00
N GLY A 42 -5.14 -8.19 11.23
CA GLY A 42 -4.56 -7.59 12.43
C GLY A 42 -3.05 -7.64 12.47
N ARG A 43 -2.45 -8.79 12.14
CA ARG A 43 -1.00 -8.97 12.09
C ARG A 43 -0.34 -8.12 11.00
N LEU A 44 -0.93 -8.04 9.81
CA LEU A 44 -0.36 -7.33 8.65
C LEU A 44 -0.52 -5.81 8.77
N THR A 45 -1.59 -5.35 9.42
CA THR A 45 -1.89 -3.92 9.55
C THR A 45 -1.45 -3.31 10.88
N GLY A 46 -1.23 -4.14 11.91
CA GLY A 46 -0.96 -3.66 13.27
C GLY A 46 -2.18 -3.02 13.97
N VAL A 47 -3.37 -3.11 13.38
CA VAL A 47 -4.59 -2.51 13.96
C VAL A 47 -5.05 -3.33 15.17
N PRO A 48 -5.32 -2.69 16.32
CA PRO A 48 -5.83 -3.37 17.52
C PRO A 48 -7.14 -4.08 17.25
N ALA A 49 -7.33 -5.27 17.85
CA ALA A 49 -8.46 -6.17 17.57
C ALA A 49 -9.83 -5.50 17.67
N GLY A 50 -10.10 -4.70 18.71
CA GLY A 50 -11.38 -4.01 18.89
C GLY A 50 -11.69 -3.00 17.79
N SER A 51 -10.68 -2.22 17.37
CA SER A 51 -10.79 -1.29 16.24
C SER A 51 -10.94 -2.03 14.94
N LEU A 52 -10.16 -3.11 14.73
CA LEU A 52 -10.21 -3.93 13.55
C LEU A 52 -11.61 -4.51 13.30
N HIS A 53 -12.20 -5.15 14.30
CA HIS A 53 -13.55 -5.71 14.17
C HIS A 53 -14.60 -4.65 13.81
N ARG A 54 -14.52 -3.48 14.44
CA ARG A 54 -15.43 -2.37 14.16
C ARG A 54 -15.28 -1.87 12.71
N GLU A 55 -14.05 -1.65 12.25
CA GLU A 55 -13.79 -1.16 10.90
C GLU A 55 -14.20 -2.19 9.83
N LEU A 56 -13.84 -3.47 10.01
CA LEU A 56 -14.22 -4.53 9.08
C LEU A 56 -15.75 -4.69 8.99
N LYS A 57 -16.45 -4.58 10.13
CA LYS A 57 -17.92 -4.60 10.13
C LYS A 57 -18.49 -3.42 9.35
N LEU A 58 -18.05 -2.20 9.62
CA LEU A 58 -18.52 -0.99 8.92
C LEU A 58 -18.28 -1.09 7.40
N LEU A 59 -17.11 -1.53 6.98
CA LEU A 59 -16.77 -1.66 5.56
C LEU A 59 -17.57 -2.77 4.86
N SER A 60 -17.88 -3.85 5.59
CA SER A 60 -18.74 -4.93 5.07
C SER A 60 -20.21 -4.50 5.00
N ASP A 61 -20.73 -3.81 6.03
CA ASP A 61 -22.09 -3.29 6.05
C ASP A 61 -22.30 -2.23 4.94
N ALA A 62 -21.24 -1.50 4.59
CA ALA A 62 -21.22 -0.54 3.48
C ALA A 62 -21.09 -1.18 2.08
N GLY A 63 -20.93 -2.50 1.99
CA GLY A 63 -20.82 -3.22 0.71
C GLY A 63 -19.46 -3.11 0.03
N LEU A 64 -18.41 -2.67 0.74
CA LEU A 64 -17.05 -2.64 0.18
C LEU A 64 -16.32 -3.96 0.39
N LEU A 65 -16.65 -4.71 1.44
CA LEU A 65 -16.05 -5.99 1.77
C LEU A 65 -17.08 -7.11 1.79
N LEU A 66 -16.73 -8.23 1.18
CA LEU A 66 -17.41 -9.50 1.35
C LEU A 66 -16.92 -10.15 2.65
N ARG A 67 -17.87 -10.61 3.46
CA ARG A 67 -17.63 -11.38 4.67
C ARG A 67 -18.04 -12.82 4.43
N SER A 68 -17.15 -13.77 4.60
CA SER A 68 -17.43 -15.20 4.46
C SER A 68 -17.02 -15.97 5.72
N ALA A 69 -17.80 -16.99 6.07
CA ALA A 69 -17.46 -17.92 7.14
C ALA A 69 -16.63 -19.08 6.55
N ALA A 70 -15.52 -19.40 7.21
CA ALA A 70 -14.67 -20.54 6.90
C ALA A 70 -14.45 -21.36 8.18
N GLY A 71 -15.34 -22.30 8.46
CA GLY A 71 -15.42 -23.01 9.73
C GLY A 71 -15.73 -22.03 10.88
N ASN A 72 -14.92 -22.06 11.94
CA ASN A 72 -15.03 -21.15 13.08
C ASN A 72 -14.36 -19.77 12.87
N GLN A 73 -13.91 -19.48 11.64
CA GLN A 73 -13.19 -18.25 11.34
C GLN A 73 -13.93 -17.44 10.29
N VAL A 74 -13.71 -16.13 10.32
CA VAL A 74 -14.28 -15.18 9.36
C VAL A 74 -13.18 -14.65 8.48
N ARG A 75 -13.44 -14.63 7.18
CA ARG A 75 -12.59 -14.04 6.15
C ARG A 75 -13.24 -12.80 5.56
N TYR A 76 -12.41 -11.86 5.16
CA TYR A 76 -12.81 -10.67 4.44
C TYR A 76 -12.04 -10.55 3.14
N GLN A 77 -12.73 -10.10 2.10
CA GLN A 77 -12.21 -9.82 0.78
C GLN A 77 -12.89 -8.57 0.24
N VAL A 78 -12.25 -7.85 -0.67
CA VAL A 78 -12.89 -6.74 -1.36
C VAL A 78 -14.04 -7.24 -2.23
N ASP A 79 -15.18 -6.56 -2.16
CA ASP A 79 -16.28 -6.78 -3.10
C ASP A 79 -15.99 -6.03 -4.41
N ARG A 80 -15.66 -6.78 -5.46
CA ARG A 80 -15.40 -6.20 -6.79
C ARG A 80 -16.63 -5.62 -7.47
N THR A 81 -17.83 -5.93 -6.97
CA THR A 81 -19.07 -5.37 -7.48
C THR A 81 -19.41 -4.02 -6.85
N CYS A 82 -18.68 -3.61 -5.82
CA CYS A 82 -18.84 -2.29 -5.22
C CYS A 82 -18.54 -1.19 -6.26
N PRO A 83 -19.49 -0.27 -6.54
CA PRO A 83 -19.38 0.67 -7.65
C PRO A 83 -18.16 1.60 -7.61
N ILE A 84 -17.61 1.85 -6.41
CA ILE A 84 -16.48 2.76 -6.21
C ILE A 84 -15.17 2.03 -5.83
N GLN A 85 -15.17 0.70 -5.96
CA GLN A 85 -14.03 -0.12 -5.52
C GLN A 85 -12.75 0.25 -6.27
N GLU A 86 -12.82 0.39 -7.59
CA GLU A 86 -11.64 0.67 -8.43
C GLU A 86 -11.11 2.09 -8.20
N GLU A 87 -11.99 3.06 -7.98
CA GLU A 87 -11.61 4.44 -7.64
C GLU A 87 -10.89 4.50 -6.29
N LEU A 88 -11.42 3.80 -5.29
CA LEU A 88 -10.75 3.68 -3.99
C LEU A 88 -9.41 2.98 -4.13
N ALA A 89 -9.33 1.85 -4.84
CA ALA A 89 -8.07 1.18 -5.11
C ALA A 89 -7.08 2.10 -5.82
N GLY A 90 -7.55 2.91 -6.77
CA GLY A 90 -6.76 3.95 -7.44
C GLY A 90 -6.17 4.98 -6.48
N ILE A 91 -6.98 5.47 -5.53
CA ILE A 91 -6.50 6.39 -4.49
C ILE A 91 -5.40 5.72 -3.65
N PHE A 92 -5.63 4.48 -3.19
CA PHE A 92 -4.67 3.78 -2.35
C PHE A 92 -3.40 3.38 -3.11
N ARG A 93 -3.48 3.00 -4.38
CA ARG A 93 -2.30 2.79 -5.23
C ARG A 93 -1.41 4.04 -5.31
N LYS A 94 -2.02 5.21 -5.42
CA LYS A 94 -1.30 6.48 -5.54
C LYS A 94 -0.72 7.01 -4.23
N THR A 95 -1.32 6.69 -3.10
CA THR A 95 -1.01 7.37 -1.83
C THR A 95 -0.46 6.46 -0.74
N ALA A 96 -1.25 5.49 -0.27
CA ALA A 96 -0.91 4.68 0.90
C ALA A 96 -0.23 3.36 0.57
N GLY A 97 -0.56 2.79 -0.58
CA GLY A 97 -0.08 1.46 -0.96
C GLY A 97 1.30 1.43 -1.61
N LEU A 98 1.75 2.57 -2.14
CA LEU A 98 3.01 2.62 -2.87
C LEU A 98 4.21 2.22 -2.00
N ALA A 99 4.35 2.85 -0.84
CA ALA A 99 5.46 2.55 0.06
C ALA A 99 5.40 1.12 0.62
N ASP A 100 4.20 0.62 0.90
CA ASP A 100 4.02 -0.73 1.43
C ASP A 100 4.29 -1.80 0.37
N VAL A 101 3.82 -1.60 -0.86
CA VAL A 101 4.12 -2.49 -1.99
C VAL A 101 5.62 -2.56 -2.26
N LEU A 102 6.31 -1.41 -2.25
CA LEU A 102 7.76 -1.35 -2.44
C LEU A 102 8.51 -2.00 -1.26
N ARG A 103 8.07 -1.80 -0.02
CA ARG A 103 8.67 -2.42 1.17
C ARG A 103 8.53 -3.95 1.11
N GLU A 104 7.37 -4.46 0.75
CA GLU A 104 7.15 -5.90 0.57
C GLU A 104 8.03 -6.48 -0.56
N ALA A 105 8.12 -5.78 -1.68
CA ALA A 105 8.95 -6.20 -2.81
C ALA A 105 10.43 -6.27 -2.43
N LEU A 106 10.92 -5.31 -1.65
CA LEU A 106 12.31 -5.26 -1.20
C LEU A 106 12.60 -6.17 0.01
N ALA A 107 11.60 -6.73 0.67
CA ALA A 107 11.77 -7.57 1.87
C ALA A 107 12.76 -8.73 1.68
N PRO A 108 12.79 -9.47 0.54
CA PRO A 108 13.73 -10.58 0.34
C PRO A 108 15.22 -10.15 0.37
N ILE A 109 15.48 -8.89 0.04
CA ILE A 109 16.85 -8.34 0.01
C ILE A 109 17.09 -7.28 1.09
N ALA A 110 16.18 -7.15 2.06
CA ALA A 110 16.23 -6.11 3.10
C ALA A 110 17.55 -6.10 3.89
N GLY A 111 18.16 -7.27 4.12
CA GLY A 111 19.47 -7.38 4.81
C GLY A 111 20.64 -6.70 4.08
N LYS A 112 20.48 -6.40 2.79
CA LYS A 112 21.46 -5.68 1.96
C LYS A 112 21.09 -4.21 1.73
N ILE A 113 19.97 -3.75 2.27
CA ILE A 113 19.46 -2.38 2.12
C ILE A 113 19.61 -1.64 3.44
N ARG A 114 20.28 -0.50 3.41
CA ARG A 114 20.37 0.42 4.56
C ARG A 114 19.21 1.41 4.57
N MET A 115 18.81 1.85 3.37
CA MET A 115 17.75 2.83 3.20
C MET A 115 17.15 2.69 1.82
N ALA A 116 15.83 2.86 1.72
CA ALA A 116 15.12 3.01 0.46
C ALA A 116 14.07 4.10 0.62
N PHE A 117 13.93 4.97 -0.39
CA PHE A 117 12.90 6.01 -0.38
C PHE A 117 12.44 6.36 -1.80
N ILE A 118 11.21 6.83 -1.89
CA ILE A 118 10.62 7.32 -3.13
C ILE A 118 11.05 8.76 -3.31
N PHE A 119 11.43 9.12 -4.53
CA PHE A 119 11.80 10.48 -4.89
C PHE A 119 11.10 10.92 -6.20
N GLY A 120 11.48 12.05 -6.77
CA GLY A 120 10.93 12.54 -8.02
C GLY A 120 9.50 13.09 -7.90
N SER A 121 8.71 12.98 -8.96
CA SER A 121 7.37 13.58 -9.07
C SER A 121 6.39 13.03 -8.04
N VAL A 122 6.50 11.75 -7.72
CA VAL A 122 5.64 11.06 -6.73
C VAL A 122 5.87 11.62 -5.32
N ALA A 123 7.13 11.76 -4.93
CA ALA A 123 7.48 12.32 -3.62
C ALA A 123 7.08 13.81 -3.48
N GLN A 124 7.04 14.53 -4.58
CA GLN A 124 6.63 15.93 -4.62
C GLN A 124 5.11 16.16 -4.70
N GLY A 125 4.32 15.08 -4.82
CA GLY A 125 2.86 15.17 -5.03
C GLY A 125 2.46 15.80 -6.38
N LYS A 126 3.38 15.84 -7.35
CA LYS A 126 3.16 16.38 -8.71
C LYS A 126 2.91 15.27 -9.74
N GLU A 127 2.60 14.08 -9.28
CA GLU A 127 2.43 12.92 -10.13
C GLU A 127 1.17 12.99 -11.01
N ARG A 128 1.26 12.39 -12.19
CA ARG A 128 0.13 12.05 -13.07
C ARG A 128 -0.17 10.55 -12.93
N ALA A 129 -1.32 10.12 -13.40
CA ALA A 129 -1.73 8.71 -13.35
C ALA A 129 -0.70 7.75 -14.00
N THR A 130 0.07 8.25 -14.97
CA THR A 130 1.10 7.49 -15.71
C THR A 130 2.52 7.79 -15.25
N SER A 131 2.72 8.59 -14.19
CA SER A 131 4.08 8.90 -13.73
C SER A 131 4.76 7.67 -13.16
N ASP A 132 6.02 7.48 -13.53
CA ASP A 132 6.87 6.43 -13.00
C ASP A 132 7.14 6.64 -11.51
N VAL A 133 7.51 5.56 -10.85
CA VAL A 133 7.88 5.57 -9.44
C VAL A 133 9.39 5.50 -9.31
N ASP A 134 10.02 6.61 -8.98
CA ASP A 134 11.46 6.66 -8.76
C ASP A 134 11.79 6.21 -7.34
N VAL A 135 12.62 5.16 -7.21
CA VAL A 135 13.03 4.59 -5.93
C VAL A 135 14.55 4.62 -5.79
N LEU A 136 15.06 5.32 -4.79
CA LEU A 136 16.47 5.25 -4.44
C LEU A 136 16.69 4.16 -3.39
N VAL A 137 17.61 3.26 -3.68
CA VAL A 137 18.04 2.19 -2.77
C VAL A 137 19.52 2.37 -2.44
N VAL A 138 19.84 2.49 -1.17
CA VAL A 138 21.21 2.62 -0.66
C VAL A 138 21.57 1.37 0.14
N GLY A 139 22.68 0.72 -0.25
CA GLY A 139 23.13 -0.49 0.46
C GLY A 139 24.14 -1.30 -0.34
N SER A 140 24.27 -2.58 -0.03
CA SER A 140 25.13 -3.54 -0.71
C SER A 140 24.39 -4.43 -1.74
N ALA A 141 23.10 -4.19 -1.96
CA ALA A 141 22.31 -4.92 -2.95
C ALA A 141 22.78 -4.53 -4.38
N SER A 142 22.93 -5.51 -5.27
CA SER A 142 23.24 -5.25 -6.65
C SER A 142 22.04 -4.62 -7.39
N PHE A 143 22.31 -3.85 -8.45
CA PHE A 143 21.24 -3.28 -9.28
C PHE A 143 20.28 -4.37 -9.81
N ALA A 144 20.82 -5.48 -10.31
CA ALA A 144 20.02 -6.60 -10.81
C ALA A 144 19.09 -7.17 -9.76
N ALA A 145 19.55 -7.37 -8.51
CA ALA A 145 18.72 -7.87 -7.42
C ALA A 145 17.60 -6.89 -7.04
N VAL A 146 17.86 -5.59 -7.09
CA VAL A 146 16.84 -4.56 -6.82
C VAL A 146 15.81 -4.52 -7.94
N VAL A 147 16.21 -4.57 -9.20
CA VAL A 147 15.30 -4.61 -10.37
C VAL A 147 14.41 -5.85 -10.29
N GLU A 148 14.98 -7.03 -10.04
CA GLU A 148 14.22 -8.27 -9.90
C GLU A 148 13.20 -8.19 -8.75
N ALA A 149 13.60 -7.67 -7.60
CA ALA A 149 12.71 -7.50 -6.45
C ALA A 149 11.55 -6.53 -6.76
N LEU A 150 11.81 -5.45 -7.48
CA LEU A 150 10.82 -4.42 -7.80
C LEU A 150 9.95 -4.74 -9.04
N SER A 151 10.29 -5.72 -9.87
CA SER A 151 9.53 -6.07 -11.08
C SER A 151 8.05 -6.36 -10.77
N ARG A 152 7.78 -7.17 -9.75
CA ARG A 152 6.42 -7.50 -9.31
C ARG A 152 5.67 -6.31 -8.69
N ALA A 153 6.41 -5.36 -8.13
CA ALA A 153 5.82 -4.14 -7.58
C ALA A 153 5.24 -3.27 -8.70
N GLY A 154 5.94 -3.14 -9.83
CA GLY A 154 5.46 -2.40 -10.99
C GLY A 154 4.13 -2.96 -11.54
N GLU A 155 4.01 -4.27 -11.66
CA GLU A 155 2.76 -4.94 -12.08
C GLU A 155 1.60 -4.65 -11.13
N ARG A 156 1.82 -4.77 -9.82
CA ARG A 156 0.80 -4.50 -8.78
C ARG A 156 0.37 -3.04 -8.75
N LEU A 157 1.32 -2.13 -8.96
CA LEU A 157 1.08 -0.69 -8.97
C LEU A 157 0.48 -0.20 -10.30
N ARG A 158 0.58 -1.02 -11.37
CA ARG A 158 0.30 -0.63 -12.76
C ARG A 158 1.08 0.64 -13.16
N ARG A 159 2.34 0.70 -12.74
CA ARG A 159 3.27 1.81 -12.96
C ARG A 159 4.68 1.27 -13.13
N GLU A 160 5.46 1.93 -13.95
CA GLU A 160 6.88 1.64 -14.04
C GLU A 160 7.59 2.04 -12.73
N VAL A 161 8.47 1.16 -12.25
CA VAL A 161 9.28 1.43 -11.06
C VAL A 161 10.73 1.52 -11.47
N ASN A 162 11.31 2.71 -11.35
CA ASN A 162 12.67 3.03 -11.77
C ASN A 162 13.62 3.07 -10.55
N PRO A 163 14.40 2.02 -10.31
CA PRO A 163 15.36 2.02 -9.23
C PRO A 163 16.64 2.77 -9.58
N VAL A 164 17.10 3.58 -8.64
CA VAL A 164 18.48 4.10 -8.58
C VAL A 164 19.19 3.42 -7.42
N VAL A 165 20.30 2.76 -7.67
CA VAL A 165 21.03 2.02 -6.64
C VAL A 165 22.35 2.72 -6.34
N MET A 166 22.58 3.06 -5.08
CA MET A 166 23.84 3.61 -4.58
C MET A 166 24.50 2.57 -3.68
N THR A 167 25.61 2.02 -4.15
CA THR A 167 26.48 1.15 -3.35
C THR A 167 27.54 1.99 -2.62
N ARG A 168 27.73 1.68 -1.36
CA ARG A 168 28.83 2.22 -0.54
C ARG A 168 29.71 1.10 -0.09
#